data_8aa3145196cd691ed6b79d36f4727c55
#
_entry.id   8aa3145196cd691ed6b79d36f4727c55
#
_cell.length_a   1.000
_cell.length_b   1.000
_cell.length_c   1.000
_cell.angle_alpha   90.00
_cell.angle_beta   90.00
_cell.angle_gamma   90.00
#
_symmetry.space_group_name_H-M   'P 1'
#
loop_
_entity.id
_entity.type
_entity.pdbx_description
1 polymer ?
#
loop_
_entity_poly.entity_id
_entity_poly.type
_entity_poly.pdbx_seq_one_letter_code
_entity_poly.pdbx_strand_id
1 'polypeptide(L)'
;MLKKINLKNKTALVTGAGKGLGKACAIALAEAGAKVIILSRTKSDLIKVNKIIKKTKGSSQLFVCDVTNLDDLKKVLRKISQLDILVNNAGNN
;
A
#
# COMPACT_ATOMS: atom_id res chain seq x y z
N MET A 1 -18.01 -1.07 6.36
CA MET A 1 -18.31 -1.15 4.92
C MET A 1 -17.61 -2.31 4.25
N LEU A 2 -16.31 -2.47 4.43
CA LEU A 2 -15.57 -3.57 3.82
C LEU A 2 -15.66 -4.89 4.58
N LYS A 3 -16.50 -4.96 5.61
CA LYS A 3 -16.65 -6.15 6.45
C LYS A 3 -17.04 -7.40 5.67
N LYS A 4 -17.80 -7.22 4.60
CA LYS A 4 -18.29 -8.34 3.81
C LYS A 4 -17.33 -8.72 2.69
N ILE A 5 -16.30 -7.93 2.48
CA ILE A 5 -15.28 -8.19 1.47
C ILE A 5 -14.13 -8.91 2.15
N ASN A 6 -13.83 -10.08 1.66
CA ASN A 6 -12.71 -10.86 2.17
C ASN A 6 -11.59 -10.89 1.13
N LEU A 7 -10.52 -10.18 1.42
CA LEU A 7 -9.35 -10.12 0.56
C LEU A 7 -8.18 -10.96 1.09
N LYS A 8 -8.50 -11.93 1.92
CA LYS A 8 -7.49 -12.85 2.44
C LYS A 8 -6.72 -13.49 1.28
N ASN A 9 -5.42 -13.56 1.42
CA ASN A 9 -4.50 -14.11 0.41
C ASN A 9 -4.38 -13.25 -0.86
N LYS A 10 -4.92 -12.04 -0.85
CA LYS A 10 -4.72 -11.08 -1.93
C LYS A 10 -3.64 -10.08 -1.55
N THR A 11 -2.90 -9.63 -2.54
CA THR A 11 -1.86 -8.61 -2.37
C THR A 11 -2.26 -7.35 -3.12
N ALA A 12 -2.25 -6.23 -2.43
CA ALA A 12 -2.59 -4.93 -3.00
C ALA A 12 -1.38 -4.02 -2.97
N LEU A 13 -1.18 -3.27 -4.03
CA LEU A 13 -0.15 -2.23 -4.11
C LEU A 13 -0.85 -0.88 -4.17
N VAL A 14 -0.51 0.02 -3.25
CA VAL A 14 -1.08 1.37 -3.19
C VAL A 14 0.04 2.39 -3.36
N THR A 15 -0.02 3.17 -4.43
CA THR A 15 0.91 4.28 -4.64
C THR A 15 0.36 5.54 -3.99
N GLY A 16 1.25 6.44 -3.58
CA GLY A 16 0.82 7.64 -2.85
C GLY A 16 0.12 7.30 -1.54
N ALA A 17 0.57 6.25 -0.86
CA ALA A 17 -0.13 5.69 0.29
C ALA A 17 0.11 6.45 1.60
N GLY A 18 0.98 7.45 1.60
CA GLY A 18 1.38 8.14 2.83
C GLY A 18 0.35 9.11 3.37
N LYS A 19 -0.56 9.59 2.55
CA LYS A 19 -1.51 10.65 2.91
C LYS A 19 -2.84 10.48 2.18
N GLY A 20 -3.86 11.17 2.69
CA GLY A 20 -5.13 11.36 2.03
C GLY A 20 -5.81 10.08 1.59
N LEU A 21 -6.28 10.08 0.34
CA LEU A 21 -7.03 8.95 -0.20
C LEU A 21 -6.20 7.67 -0.28
N GLY A 22 -4.94 7.77 -0.67
CA GLY A 22 -4.07 6.59 -0.72
C GLY A 22 -3.90 5.92 0.63
N LYS A 23 -3.70 6.72 1.68
CA LYS A 23 -3.62 6.21 3.06
C LYS A 23 -4.93 5.51 3.45
N ALA A 24 -6.07 6.16 3.18
CA ALA A 24 -7.38 5.60 3.51
C ALA A 24 -7.61 4.26 2.77
N CYS A 25 -7.27 4.20 1.49
CA CYS A 25 -7.38 2.97 0.70
C CYS A 25 -6.51 1.85 1.27
N ALA A 26 -5.26 2.17 1.62
CA ALA A 26 -4.34 1.17 2.18
C ALA A 26 -4.89 0.57 3.47
N ILE A 27 -5.38 1.41 4.36
CA ILE A 27 -5.95 0.96 5.63
C ILE A 27 -7.19 0.10 5.39
N ALA A 28 -8.08 0.53 4.50
CA ALA A 28 -9.30 -0.22 4.20
C ALA A 28 -9.01 -1.59 3.59
N LEU A 29 -8.05 -1.67 2.68
CA LEU A 29 -7.66 -2.94 2.06
C LEU A 29 -7.06 -3.89 3.10
N ALA A 30 -6.25 -3.37 4.01
CA ALA A 30 -5.68 -4.17 5.08
C ALA A 30 -6.77 -4.69 6.03
N GLU A 31 -7.77 -3.86 6.34
CA GLU A 31 -8.91 -4.28 7.16
C GLU A 31 -9.71 -5.39 6.50
N ALA A 32 -9.75 -5.39 5.17
CA ALA A 32 -10.44 -6.43 4.41
C ALA A 32 -9.62 -7.73 4.29
N GLY A 33 -8.41 -7.75 4.82
CA GLY A 33 -7.58 -8.95 4.88
C GLY A 33 -6.42 -9.00 3.89
N ALA A 34 -6.30 -8.01 3.00
CA ALA A 34 -5.21 -8.00 2.02
C ALA A 34 -3.86 -7.73 2.68
N LYS A 35 -2.82 -8.31 2.08
CA LYS A 35 -1.46 -7.83 2.32
C LYS A 35 -1.29 -6.56 1.50
N VAL A 36 -0.94 -5.45 2.14
CA VAL A 36 -0.87 -4.16 1.46
C VAL A 36 0.58 -3.71 1.34
N ILE A 37 0.98 -3.44 0.12
CA ILE A 37 2.29 -2.88 -0.18
C ILE A 37 2.09 -1.39 -0.40
N ILE A 38 2.70 -0.56 0.44
CA ILE A 38 2.50 0.88 0.43
C ILE A 38 3.73 1.60 -0.09
N LEU A 39 3.52 2.46 -1.08
CA LEU A 39 4.58 3.23 -1.73
C LEU A 39 4.34 4.73 -1.57
N SER A 40 5.40 5.46 -1.28
CA SER A 40 5.41 6.91 -1.28
C SER A 40 6.86 7.39 -1.29
N ARG A 41 7.07 8.65 -1.60
CA ARG A 41 8.41 9.26 -1.55
C ARG A 41 8.83 9.60 -0.13
N THR A 42 7.90 9.65 0.82
CA THR A 42 8.16 10.12 2.18
C THR A 42 8.10 8.95 3.16
N LYS A 43 9.26 8.50 3.59
CA LYS A 43 9.38 7.35 4.49
C LYS A 43 8.63 7.55 5.81
N SER A 44 8.70 8.75 6.39
CA SER A 44 8.03 9.01 7.66
C SER A 44 6.52 8.83 7.59
N ASP A 45 5.91 9.20 6.46
CA ASP A 45 4.48 8.99 6.25
C ASP A 45 4.15 7.51 6.16
N LEU A 46 4.96 6.74 5.43
CA LEU A 46 4.76 5.30 5.29
C LEU A 46 4.89 4.57 6.61
N ILE A 47 5.84 4.97 7.46
CA ILE A 47 6.01 4.37 8.78
C ILE A 47 4.74 4.57 9.61
N LYS A 48 4.14 5.75 9.56
CA LYS A 48 2.90 6.03 10.29
C LYS A 48 1.75 5.14 9.81
N VAL A 49 1.60 5.01 8.50
CA VAL A 49 0.54 4.16 7.92
C VAL A 49 0.77 2.69 8.28
N ASN A 50 2.01 2.25 8.18
CA ASN A 50 2.37 0.87 8.52
C ASN A 50 2.02 0.55 9.98
N LYS A 51 2.27 1.48 10.90
CA LYS A 51 1.91 1.30 12.31
C LYS A 51 0.41 1.19 12.51
N ILE A 52 -0.36 2.02 11.80
CA ILE A 52 -1.84 1.96 11.89
C ILE A 52 -2.34 0.60 11.43
N ILE A 53 -1.83 0.12 10.30
CA ILE A 53 -2.23 -1.18 9.76
C ILE A 53 -1.88 -2.31 10.73
N LYS A 54 -0.69 -2.29 11.30
CA LYS A 54 -0.25 -3.34 12.22
C LYS A 54 -1.03 -3.35 13.53
N LYS A 55 -1.51 -2.20 13.99
CA LYS A 55 -2.34 -2.14 15.19
C LYS A 55 -3.67 -2.88 15.02
N THR A 56 -4.16 -2.97 13.81
CA THR A 56 -5.40 -3.69 13.53
C THR A 56 -5.14 -5.13 13.08
N LYS A 57 -3.95 -5.64 13.36
CA LYS A 57 -3.50 -6.98 12.98
C LYS A 57 -3.44 -7.19 11.46
N GLY A 58 -3.36 -6.09 10.71
CA GLY A 58 -3.19 -6.14 9.28
C GLY A 58 -1.76 -6.47 8.87
N SER A 59 -1.57 -6.73 7.60
CA SER A 59 -0.27 -7.02 7.02
C SER A 59 0.09 -5.94 6.01
N SER A 60 1.24 -5.32 6.19
CA SER A 60 1.72 -4.32 5.23
C SER A 60 3.23 -4.35 5.13
N GLN A 61 3.71 -3.87 3.99
CA GLN A 61 5.12 -3.70 3.70
C GLN A 61 5.29 -2.35 3.03
N LEU A 62 6.27 -1.58 3.44
CA LEU A 62 6.50 -0.25 2.87
C LEU A 62 7.74 -0.24 1.99
N PHE A 63 7.68 0.54 0.92
CA PHE A 63 8.84 0.86 0.11
C PHE A 63 8.83 2.35 -0.20
N VAL A 64 9.94 3.02 0.06
CA VAL A 64 10.13 4.39 -0.38
C VAL A 64 10.42 4.34 -1.89
N CYS A 65 9.55 4.96 -2.67
CA CYS A 65 9.63 4.88 -4.12
C CYS A 65 9.01 6.11 -4.75
N ASP A 66 9.74 6.67 -5.72
CA ASP A 66 9.21 7.69 -6.61
C ASP A 66 8.68 6.96 -7.85
N VAL A 67 7.36 6.89 -8.00
CA VAL A 67 6.74 6.15 -9.11
C VAL A 67 6.98 6.80 -10.47
N THR A 68 7.46 8.05 -10.48
CA THR A 68 7.86 8.71 -11.74
C THR A 68 9.25 8.26 -12.18
N ASN A 69 10.00 7.63 -11.29
CA ASN A 69 11.31 7.05 -11.60
C ASN A 69 11.11 5.58 -11.93
N LEU A 70 11.21 5.25 -13.22
CA LEU A 70 10.92 3.91 -13.70
C LEU A 70 11.85 2.85 -13.10
N ASP A 71 13.12 3.19 -12.90
CA ASP A 71 14.07 2.23 -12.31
C ASP A 71 13.73 1.90 -10.87
N ASP A 72 13.32 2.91 -10.09
CA ASP A 72 12.88 2.69 -8.70
C ASP A 72 11.65 1.80 -8.66
N LEU A 73 10.69 2.09 -9.52
CA LEU A 73 9.46 1.30 -9.58
C LEU A 73 9.75 -0.15 -9.97
N LYS A 74 10.61 -0.37 -10.95
CA LYS A 74 10.99 -1.73 -11.36
C LYS A 74 11.65 -2.50 -10.21
N LYS A 75 12.49 -1.84 -9.42
CA LYS A 75 13.13 -2.50 -8.28
C LYS A 75 12.11 -2.98 -7.26
N VAL A 76 11.10 -2.16 -6.98
CA VAL A 76 10.03 -2.55 -6.06
C VAL A 76 9.22 -3.70 -6.63
N LEU A 77 8.83 -3.61 -7.90
CA LEU A 77 8.01 -4.64 -8.53
C LEU A 77 8.70 -6.00 -8.57
N ARG A 78 10.02 -6.02 -8.69
CA ARG A 78 10.79 -7.28 -8.67
C ARG A 78 10.74 -7.98 -7.31
N LYS A 79 10.43 -7.24 -6.24
CA LYS A 79 10.32 -7.80 -4.89
C LYS A 79 8.93 -8.33 -4.57
N ILE A 80 7.99 -8.12 -5.48
CA ILE A 80 6.59 -8.52 -5.30
C ILE A 80 6.35 -9.77 -6.14
N SER A 81 6.01 -10.88 -5.46
CA SER A 81 5.77 -12.15 -6.15
C SER A 81 4.34 -12.31 -6.61
N GLN A 82 3.42 -11.58 -6.01
CA GLN A 82 2.00 -11.67 -6.31
C GLN A 82 1.38 -10.28 -6.20
N LEU A 83 0.59 -9.89 -7.18
CA LEU A 83 -0.12 -8.62 -7.16
C LEU A 83 -1.52 -8.83 -7.73
N ASP A 84 -2.55 -8.61 -6.91
CA ASP A 84 -3.94 -8.81 -7.27
C ASP A 84 -4.69 -7.49 -7.46
N ILE A 85 -4.29 -6.45 -6.72
CA ILE A 85 -5.00 -5.16 -6.70
C ILE A 85 -3.97 -4.04 -6.81
N LEU A 86 -4.23 -3.10 -7.70
CA LEU A 86 -3.42 -1.90 -7.84
C LEU A 86 -4.27 -0.66 -7.61
N VAL A 87 -3.88 0.16 -6.65
CA VAL A 87 -4.46 1.48 -6.43
C VAL A 87 -3.42 2.53 -6.82
N ASN A 88 -3.59 3.12 -7.97
CA ASN A 88 -2.66 4.12 -8.48
C ASN A 88 -3.14 5.51 -8.09
N ASN A 89 -2.65 6.01 -6.97
CA ASN A 89 -3.03 7.30 -6.41
C ASN A 89 -1.89 8.34 -6.46
N ALA A 90 -0.68 7.92 -6.75
CA ALA A 90 0.45 8.84 -6.82
C ALA A 90 0.29 9.79 -8.02
N GLY A 91 0.72 11.04 -7.84
CA GLY A 91 0.70 12.03 -8.89
C GLY A 91 -0.57 12.87 -8.95
N ASN A 92 -1.52 12.62 -8.09
CA ASN A 92 -2.77 13.38 -8.03
C ASN A 92 -2.72 14.51 -7.01
N ASN A 93 -1.55 14.83 -6.54
CA ASN A 93 -1.36 15.82 -5.47
C ASN A 93 -0.89 17.14 -6.02
#